data_29859ecb9e8829677e1578c6c9e8deae
#
_entry.id   29859ecb9e8829677e1578c6c9e8deae
#
_cell.length_a   1.000
_cell.length_b   1.000
_cell.length_c   1.000
_cell.angle_alpha   90.00
_cell.angle_beta   90.00
_cell.angle_gamma   90.00
#
_symmetry.space_group_name_H-M   'P 1'
#
loop_
_entity.id
_entity.type
_entity.pdbx_description
1 polymer ?
#
loop_
_entity_poly.entity_id
_entity_poly.type
_entity_poly.pdbx_seq_one_letter_code
_entity_poly.pdbx_strand_id
1 'polypeptide(L)'
;LHAAAVGVLFGVIALTAMATPLLAIDSLGLATRLAIGVSGLIVLSALGGYVGARLRHQRWKLDAEGLWLRQGRMWFRETRVPASRVQHVDIRHGPLERRFKLATLVVHTAAVQLNGITVRGLELDDAQRLRDALARQLDEAGDAL
;
A
#
# COMPACT_ATOMS: atom_id res chain seq x y z
N LEU A 1 4.48 -12.60 -0.28
CA LEU A 1 3.37 -13.52 -0.62
C LEU A 1 2.03 -12.79 -0.75
N HIS A 2 1.70 -11.83 0.13
CA HIS A 2 0.40 -11.16 0.18
C HIS A 2 0.11 -10.23 -1.02
N ALA A 3 1.12 -9.54 -1.56
CA ALA A 3 0.92 -8.65 -2.71
C ALA A 3 0.58 -9.40 -4.02
N ALA A 4 1.09 -10.63 -4.17
CA ALA A 4 0.73 -11.49 -5.30
C ALA A 4 -0.72 -12.01 -5.14
N ALA A 5 -1.13 -12.36 -3.93
CA ALA A 5 -2.49 -12.81 -3.64
C ALA A 5 -3.54 -11.71 -3.91
N VAL A 6 -3.22 -10.45 -3.58
CA VAL A 6 -4.08 -9.29 -3.90
C VAL A 6 -4.23 -9.12 -5.41
N GLY A 7 -3.15 -9.23 -6.17
CA GLY A 7 -3.19 -9.14 -7.64
C GLY A 7 -4.04 -10.24 -8.27
N VAL A 8 -3.90 -11.47 -7.78
CA VAL A 8 -4.69 -12.63 -8.26
C VAL A 8 -6.18 -12.46 -7.94
N LEU A 9 -6.53 -12.00 -6.72
CA LEU A 9 -7.93 -11.80 -6.33
C LEU A 9 -8.60 -10.71 -7.17
N PHE A 10 -7.93 -9.56 -7.39
CA PHE A 10 -8.42 -8.52 -8.29
C PHE A 10 -8.58 -9.04 -9.73
N GLY A 11 -7.64 -9.85 -10.21
CA GLY A 11 -7.73 -10.49 -11.51
C GLY A 11 -8.96 -11.40 -11.63
N VAL A 12 -9.25 -12.20 -10.62
CA VAL A 12 -10.41 -13.10 -10.59
C VAL A 12 -11.73 -12.33 -10.52
N ILE A 13 -11.85 -11.33 -9.65
CA ILE A 13 -13.08 -10.51 -9.52
C ILE A 13 -13.36 -9.74 -10.82
N ALA A 14 -12.35 -9.19 -11.45
CA ALA A 14 -12.52 -8.47 -12.70
C ALA A 14 -12.80 -9.41 -13.88
N LEU A 15 -12.26 -10.64 -13.88
CA LEU A 15 -12.57 -11.67 -14.86
C LEU A 15 -14.05 -12.05 -14.79
N THR A 16 -14.59 -12.25 -13.59
CA THR A 16 -16.02 -12.57 -13.41
C THR A 16 -16.92 -11.39 -13.80
N ALA A 17 -16.55 -10.17 -13.48
CA ALA A 17 -17.30 -8.97 -13.82
C ALA A 17 -17.30 -8.68 -15.34
N MET A 18 -16.24 -9.03 -16.08
CA MET A 18 -16.16 -8.90 -17.54
C MET A 18 -16.78 -10.08 -18.28
N ALA A 19 -16.77 -11.27 -17.69
CA ALA A 19 -17.30 -12.46 -18.34
C ALA A 19 -18.84 -12.42 -18.47
N THR A 20 -19.55 -11.85 -17.49
CA THR A 20 -21.01 -11.80 -17.47
C THR A 20 -21.64 -11.00 -18.64
N PRO A 21 -21.21 -9.76 -18.94
CA PRO A 21 -21.75 -9.04 -20.11
C PRO A 21 -21.28 -9.64 -21.45
N LEU A 22 -20.10 -10.27 -21.48
CA LEU A 22 -19.55 -10.86 -22.68
C LEU A 22 -20.33 -12.11 -23.13
N LEU A 23 -20.86 -12.87 -22.18
CA LEU A 23 -21.73 -14.02 -22.43
C LEU A 23 -23.12 -13.59 -22.92
N ALA A 24 -23.55 -12.37 -22.65
CA ALA A 24 -24.84 -11.83 -23.07
C ALA A 24 -24.85 -11.25 -24.50
N ILE A 25 -23.70 -11.09 -25.16
CA ILE A 25 -23.61 -10.54 -26.51
C ILE A 25 -23.58 -11.71 -27.50
N ASP A 26 -24.76 -12.15 -27.90
CA ASP A 26 -24.94 -13.31 -28.84
C ASP A 26 -24.40 -13.07 -30.26
N SER A 27 -24.18 -11.81 -30.66
CA SER A 27 -23.68 -11.41 -31.97
C SER A 27 -22.17 -11.64 -32.17
N LEU A 28 -21.39 -11.87 -31.12
CA LEU A 28 -19.94 -12.09 -31.21
C LEU A 28 -19.60 -13.56 -31.30
N GLY A 29 -18.76 -13.91 -32.27
CA GLY A 29 -18.21 -15.26 -32.38
C GLY A 29 -17.38 -15.67 -31.17
N LEU A 30 -17.33 -16.99 -30.91
CA LEU A 30 -16.61 -17.54 -29.75
C LEU A 30 -15.15 -17.08 -29.68
N ALA A 31 -14.44 -17.00 -30.80
CA ALA A 31 -13.05 -16.54 -30.87
C ALA A 31 -12.87 -15.10 -30.37
N THR A 32 -13.80 -14.19 -30.71
CA THR A 32 -13.76 -12.80 -30.27
C THR A 32 -14.01 -12.68 -28.77
N ARG A 33 -14.95 -13.46 -28.24
CA ARG A 33 -15.24 -13.51 -26.79
C ARG A 33 -14.02 -13.98 -26.00
N LEU A 34 -13.37 -15.04 -26.47
CA LEU A 34 -12.14 -15.56 -25.85
C LEU A 34 -10.99 -14.55 -25.92
N ALA A 35 -10.80 -13.86 -27.04
CA ALA A 35 -9.76 -12.86 -27.20
C ALA A 35 -9.94 -11.68 -26.23
N ILE A 36 -11.16 -11.19 -26.08
CA ILE A 36 -11.47 -10.11 -25.12
C ILE A 36 -11.25 -10.59 -23.67
N GLY A 37 -11.68 -11.79 -23.33
CA GLY A 37 -11.49 -12.36 -21.99
C GLY A 37 -10.00 -12.50 -21.64
N VAL A 38 -9.20 -13.06 -22.55
CA VAL A 38 -7.76 -13.24 -22.37
C VAL A 38 -7.03 -11.90 -22.26
N SER A 39 -7.35 -10.93 -23.13
CA SER A 39 -6.73 -9.59 -23.06
C SER A 39 -7.05 -8.87 -21.77
N GLY A 40 -8.30 -8.94 -21.29
CA GLY A 40 -8.71 -8.41 -20.00
C GLY A 40 -7.92 -9.02 -18.82
N LEU A 41 -7.77 -10.36 -18.84
CA LEU A 41 -6.99 -11.07 -17.82
C LEU A 41 -5.52 -10.62 -17.80
N ILE A 42 -4.90 -10.48 -18.97
CA ILE A 42 -3.50 -10.01 -19.09
C ILE A 42 -3.36 -8.60 -18.51
N VAL A 43 -4.24 -7.67 -18.89
CA VAL A 43 -4.19 -6.27 -18.41
C VAL A 43 -4.35 -6.20 -16.88
N LEU A 44 -5.30 -6.95 -16.34
CA LEU A 44 -5.55 -6.97 -14.90
C LEU A 44 -4.43 -7.63 -14.09
N SER A 45 -3.86 -8.71 -14.63
CA SER A 45 -2.69 -9.36 -14.02
C SER A 45 -1.47 -8.45 -14.04
N ALA A 46 -1.26 -7.72 -15.13
CA ALA A 46 -0.19 -6.75 -15.26
C ALA A 46 -0.39 -5.57 -14.28
N LEU A 47 -1.62 -5.06 -14.15
CA LEU A 47 -1.96 -4.00 -13.20
C LEU A 47 -1.78 -4.44 -11.75
N GLY A 48 -2.27 -5.62 -11.39
CA GLY A 48 -2.10 -6.20 -10.06
C GLY A 48 -0.62 -6.45 -9.72
N GLY A 49 0.15 -6.96 -10.68
CA GLY A 49 1.60 -7.13 -10.55
C GLY A 49 2.33 -5.80 -10.38
N TYR A 50 1.93 -4.78 -11.14
CA TYR A 50 2.50 -3.42 -11.02
C TYR A 50 2.23 -2.80 -9.65
N VAL A 51 0.99 -2.86 -9.16
CA VAL A 51 0.62 -2.36 -7.83
C VAL A 51 1.36 -3.13 -6.74
N GLY A 52 1.41 -4.45 -6.83
CA GLY A 52 2.15 -5.28 -5.88
C GLY A 52 3.65 -4.99 -5.87
N ALA A 53 4.26 -4.79 -7.04
CA ALA A 53 5.66 -4.40 -7.15
C ALA A 53 5.93 -3.01 -6.56
N ARG A 54 5.02 -2.06 -6.75
CA ARG A 54 5.13 -0.70 -6.20
C ARG A 54 5.11 -0.70 -4.68
N LEU A 55 4.28 -1.52 -4.06
CA LEU A 55 4.19 -1.63 -2.59
C LEU A 55 5.43 -2.29 -1.98
N ARG A 56 6.07 -3.23 -2.68
CA ARG A 56 7.29 -3.91 -2.21
C ARG A 56 8.54 -3.03 -2.18
N HIS A 57 8.54 -1.88 -2.85
CA HIS A 57 9.71 -1.00 -2.95
C HIS A 57 9.72 0.14 -1.91
N GLN A 58 8.88 0.04 -0.89
CA GLN A 58 8.96 0.91 0.28
C GLN A 58 9.88 0.26 1.31
N ARG A 59 10.91 0.97 1.72
CA ARG A 59 11.79 0.58 2.82
C ARG A 59 11.71 1.64 3.90
N TRP A 60 11.52 1.19 5.12
CA TRP A 60 11.51 2.05 6.28
C TRP A 60 12.48 1.54 7.34
N LYS A 61 13.01 2.44 8.12
CA LYS A 61 13.89 2.16 9.24
C LYS A 61 13.56 3.15 10.34
N LEU A 62 13.39 2.67 11.55
CA LEU A 62 13.27 3.48 12.74
C LEU A 62 14.61 3.46 13.46
N ASP A 63 15.22 4.63 13.58
CA ASP A 63 16.45 4.85 14.33
C ASP A 63 16.17 5.72 15.56
N ALA A 64 17.15 5.87 16.45
CA ALA A 64 17.06 6.78 17.60
C ALA A 64 16.82 8.26 17.19
N GLU A 65 17.19 8.62 15.96
CA GLU A 65 16.99 9.97 15.41
C GLU A 65 15.59 10.18 14.80
N GLY A 66 14.81 9.12 14.58
CA GLY A 66 13.47 9.18 14.00
C GLY A 66 13.20 8.18 12.89
N LEU A 67 12.17 8.44 12.09
CA LEU A 67 11.74 7.59 11.00
C LEU A 67 12.44 7.94 9.68
N TRP A 68 13.12 6.97 9.11
CA TRP A 68 13.68 7.03 7.77
C TRP A 68 12.80 6.21 6.82
N LEU A 69 12.41 6.83 5.70
CA LEU A 69 11.56 6.22 4.70
C LEU A 69 12.17 6.42 3.31
N ARG A 70 12.32 5.32 2.58
CA ARG A 70 12.73 5.33 1.18
C ARG A 70 11.63 4.73 0.33
N GLN A 71 11.15 5.51 -0.64
CA GLN A 71 10.08 5.13 -1.56
C GLN A 71 10.55 5.28 -3.01
N GLY A 72 10.15 4.33 -3.86
CA GLY A 72 10.40 4.37 -5.29
C GLY A 72 11.36 3.29 -5.77
N ARG A 73 11.41 3.10 -7.08
CA ARG A 73 12.22 2.09 -7.77
C ARG A 73 13.28 2.70 -8.68
N MET A 74 12.88 3.47 -9.68
CA MET A 74 13.79 4.21 -10.59
C MET A 74 14.08 5.60 -10.05
N TRP A 75 13.05 6.28 -9.59
CA TRP A 75 13.15 7.55 -8.90
C TRP A 75 12.81 7.27 -7.44
N PHE A 76 13.79 7.33 -6.56
CA PHE A 76 13.57 7.13 -5.14
C PHE A 76 13.58 8.46 -4.41
N ARG A 77 12.62 8.59 -3.50
CA ARG A 77 12.54 9.69 -2.56
C ARG A 77 12.90 9.15 -1.19
N GLU A 78 13.86 9.79 -0.57
CA GLU A 78 14.29 9.52 0.78
C GLU A 78 13.79 10.65 1.68
N THR A 79 13.11 10.28 2.73
CA THR A 79 12.55 11.24 3.68
C THR A 79 12.94 10.82 5.08
N ARG A 80 13.54 11.72 5.84
CA ARG A 80 13.81 11.55 7.28
C ARG A 80 12.88 12.43 8.07
N VAL A 81 12.26 11.87 9.09
CA VAL A 81 11.41 12.57 10.04
C VAL A 81 12.02 12.43 11.41
N PRO A 82 12.58 13.50 11.98
CA PRO A 82 13.03 13.49 13.36
C PRO A 82 11.86 13.21 14.30
N ALA A 83 12.07 12.40 15.34
CA ALA A 83 11.05 12.10 16.33
C ALA A 83 10.44 13.38 16.95
N SER A 84 11.25 14.39 17.22
CA SER A 84 10.82 15.70 17.76
C SER A 84 9.85 16.48 16.87
N ARG A 85 9.69 16.14 15.59
CA ARG A 85 8.75 16.79 14.68
C ARG A 85 7.49 15.98 14.41
N VAL A 86 7.38 14.77 14.92
CA VAL A 86 6.17 13.96 14.85
C VAL A 86 5.16 14.54 15.82
N GLN A 87 3.93 14.77 15.37
CA GLN A 87 2.83 15.26 16.20
C GLN A 87 1.92 14.14 16.67
N HIS A 88 1.50 13.29 15.73
CA HIS A 88 0.71 12.10 16.03
C HIS A 88 0.85 11.07 14.90
N VAL A 89 0.52 9.83 15.23
CA VAL A 89 0.65 8.70 14.33
C VAL A 89 -0.68 7.96 14.26
N ASP A 90 -1.24 7.87 13.06
CA ASP A 90 -2.50 7.18 12.79
C ASP A 90 -2.27 5.86 12.05
N ILE A 91 -3.08 4.86 12.38
CA ILE A 91 -3.17 3.63 11.59
C ILE A 91 -4.51 3.63 10.87
N ARG A 92 -4.47 3.50 9.55
CA ARG A 92 -5.65 3.40 8.70
C ARG A 92 -5.76 2.02 8.08
N HIS A 93 -6.98 1.54 7.96
CA HIS A 93 -7.30 0.26 7.36
C HIS A 93 -8.37 0.43 6.30
N GLY A 94 -8.03 0.21 5.06
CA GLY A 94 -9.00 0.08 3.98
C GLY A 94 -9.76 -1.26 4.05
N PRO A 95 -10.89 -1.41 3.34
CA PRO A 95 -11.65 -2.66 3.31
C PRO A 95 -10.80 -3.86 2.86
N LEU A 96 -9.95 -3.66 1.85
CA LEU A 96 -9.03 -4.67 1.34
C LEU A 96 -7.86 -4.91 2.29
N GLU A 97 -7.31 -3.85 2.88
CA GLU A 97 -6.23 -3.96 3.85
C GLU A 97 -6.63 -4.83 5.04
N ARG A 98 -7.87 -4.64 5.55
CA ARG A 98 -8.42 -5.49 6.62
C ARG A 98 -8.48 -6.96 6.23
N ARG A 99 -8.90 -7.27 5.01
CA ARG A 99 -9.00 -8.65 4.51
C ARG A 99 -7.64 -9.34 4.46
N PHE A 100 -6.58 -8.58 4.20
CA PHE A 100 -5.21 -9.08 4.05
C PHE A 100 -4.32 -8.82 5.27
N LYS A 101 -4.88 -8.36 6.41
CA LYS A 101 -4.15 -7.96 7.61
C LYS A 101 -3.05 -6.94 7.32
N LEU A 102 -3.34 -6.02 6.43
CA LEU A 102 -2.47 -4.90 6.09
C LEU A 102 -2.97 -3.61 6.72
N ALA A 103 -2.07 -2.65 6.87
CA ALA A 103 -2.35 -1.33 7.40
C ALA A 103 -1.57 -0.26 6.65
N THR A 104 -2.08 0.94 6.71
CA THR A 104 -1.40 2.16 6.27
C THR A 104 -1.10 3.01 7.50
N LEU A 105 0.18 3.25 7.77
CA LEU A 105 0.63 4.17 8.82
C LEU A 105 0.73 5.58 8.26
N VAL A 106 0.13 6.54 8.96
CA VAL A 106 0.19 7.98 8.63
C VAL A 106 0.86 8.70 9.79
N VAL A 107 2.03 9.26 9.52
CA VAL A 107 2.81 10.04 10.48
C VAL A 107 2.59 11.51 10.20
N HIS A 108 1.94 12.22 11.10
CA HIS A 108 1.71 13.66 11.00
C HIS A 108 2.88 14.43 11.62
N THR A 109 3.37 15.44 10.90
CA THR A 109 4.52 16.24 11.32
C THR A 109 4.19 17.71 11.39
N ALA A 110 4.87 18.44 12.26
CA ALA A 110 4.73 19.90 12.38
C ALA A 110 5.35 20.69 11.19
N ALA A 111 6.00 20.02 10.25
CA ALA A 111 6.64 20.68 9.11
C ALA A 111 5.60 21.08 8.07
N VAL A 112 5.53 22.35 7.73
CA VAL A 112 4.57 22.96 6.79
C VAL A 112 4.63 22.33 5.38
N GLN A 113 5.78 21.82 4.96
CA GLN A 113 5.97 21.19 3.63
C GLN A 113 5.72 19.67 3.62
N LEU A 114 5.56 19.04 4.77
CA LEU A 114 5.34 17.61 4.91
C LEU A 114 4.06 17.36 5.71
N ASN A 115 2.91 17.55 5.09
CA ASN A 115 1.57 17.36 5.70
C ASN A 115 1.32 15.93 6.22
N GLY A 116 2.31 15.09 6.28
CA GLY A 116 2.26 13.72 6.76
C GLY A 116 3.00 12.77 5.83
N ILE A 117 3.61 11.77 6.43
CA ILE A 117 4.26 10.68 5.72
C ILE A 117 3.35 9.46 5.80
N THR A 118 3.10 8.86 4.63
CA THR A 118 2.25 7.69 4.55
C THR A 118 3.08 6.47 4.17
N VAL A 119 3.08 5.45 5.02
CA VAL A 119 3.69 4.14 4.77
C VAL A 119 2.57 3.14 4.55
N ARG A 120 2.43 2.66 3.32
CA ARG A 120 1.33 1.76 2.92
C ARG A 120 1.78 0.31 2.87
N GLY A 121 0.83 -0.61 3.11
CA GLY A 121 1.06 -2.04 2.92
C GLY A 121 1.95 -2.67 3.99
N LEU A 122 1.98 -2.11 5.19
CA LEU A 122 2.57 -2.73 6.37
C LEU A 122 1.71 -3.90 6.83
N GLU A 123 2.32 -4.93 7.39
CA GLU A 123 1.56 -5.88 8.19
C GLU A 123 0.99 -5.17 9.43
N LEU A 124 -0.18 -5.60 9.87
CA LEU A 124 -0.88 -4.93 10.98
C LEU A 124 -0.02 -4.87 12.23
N ASP A 125 0.65 -5.97 12.55
CA ASP A 125 1.53 -6.08 13.72
C ASP A 125 2.74 -5.15 13.62
N ASP A 126 3.34 -5.04 12.42
CA ASP A 126 4.45 -4.13 12.17
C ASP A 126 4.01 -2.66 12.25
N ALA A 127 2.82 -2.33 11.74
CA ALA A 127 2.27 -0.99 11.85
C ALA A 127 2.01 -0.59 13.31
N GLN A 128 1.52 -1.52 14.13
CA GLN A 128 1.30 -1.29 15.56
C GLN A 128 2.62 -1.09 16.30
N ARG A 129 3.60 -1.97 16.07
CA ARG A 129 4.94 -1.84 16.67
C ARG A 129 5.61 -0.52 16.32
N LEU A 130 5.51 -0.12 15.06
CA LEU A 130 6.11 1.13 14.58
C LEU A 130 5.41 2.35 15.19
N ARG A 131 4.07 2.33 15.31
CA ARG A 131 3.31 3.37 16.00
C ARG A 131 3.74 3.49 17.45
N ASP A 132 3.80 2.35 18.17
CA ASP A 132 4.12 2.34 19.61
C ASP A 132 5.58 2.75 19.87
N ALA A 133 6.49 2.41 18.96
CA ALA A 133 7.88 2.85 19.05
C ALA A 133 8.02 4.35 18.78
N LEU A 134 7.30 4.91 17.80
CA LEU A 134 7.27 6.34 17.54
C LEU A 134 6.62 7.13 18.68
N ALA A 135 5.54 6.60 19.28
CA ALA A 135 4.90 7.23 20.45
C ALA A 135 5.86 7.33 21.64
N ARG A 136 6.59 6.26 21.94
CA ARG A 136 7.61 6.28 23.00
C ARG A 136 8.72 7.33 22.76
N GLN A 137 9.22 7.43 21.51
CA GLN A 137 10.22 8.45 21.17
C GLN A 137 9.67 9.87 21.30
N LEU A 138 8.37 10.06 21.05
CA LEU A 138 7.69 11.35 21.28
C LEU A 138 7.66 11.72 22.76
N ASP A 139 7.28 10.77 23.62
CA ASP A 139 7.20 10.99 25.07
C ASP A 139 8.60 11.31 25.62
N GLU A 140 9.63 10.54 25.24
CA GLU A 140 11.02 10.78 25.63
C GLU A 140 11.55 12.15 25.13
N ALA A 141 11.17 12.58 23.92
CA ALA A 141 11.55 13.89 23.40
C ALA A 141 10.80 15.04 24.07
N GLY A 142 9.57 14.80 24.55
CA GLY A 142 8.78 15.77 25.31
C GLY A 142 9.27 15.99 26.73
N ASP A 143 9.77 14.94 27.37
CA ASP A 143 10.30 15.01 28.75
C ASP A 143 11.72 15.65 28.83
N ALA A 144 12.39 15.79 27.67
CA ALA A 144 13.74 16.37 27.58
C ALA A 144 13.75 17.90 27.40
N LEU A 145 12.58 18.55 27.36
CA LEU A 145 12.41 20.02 27.26
C LEU A 145 11.93 20.63 28.57
#